data_89452fa52e70296b4504991982ceada1
#
_entry.id   89452fa52e70296b4504991982ceada1
#
_cell.length_a   1.000
_cell.length_b   1.000
_cell.length_c   1.000
_cell.angle_alpha   90.00
_cell.angle_beta   90.00
_cell.angle_gamma   90.00
#
_symmetry.space_group_name_H-M   'P 1'
#
loop_
_entity.id
_entity.type
_entity.pdbx_description
1 polymer ?
#
loop_
_entity_poly.entity_id
_entity_poly.type
_entity_poly.pdbx_seq_one_letter_code
_entity_poly.pdbx_strand_id
1 'polypeptide(L)'
;CYMLAGLMLSASSCSSWLSEDDAPVMSYDYYETEAGVNAAITAAYGFLRWGVGGERFDVLTELGTDLFTEGEDGSNRESYNKYATQLNPDDGILYEMWENHYKGISDANIAMQKIRDSQDLLESVKIQSYAEMQFIRAYLYFDLVQQFGRIPLVTEGSFEIRTDFKRAPIADVYNVIISDLRNAAENLPEKASVLGRATRYSAAHLLAKVYLTRGSAVKDARGQKATDMDSTLYYAEQVINSGAYALQENFSSLWDIKNQGNSEAVFAVQFTTEPMFNGDGNKQHLYWLSWYEDQPGMLRDIENGRPYRRHVATKKTMDDLFDRLHDSRFYKSFKWVYYANNVSTLPVWESLSYDGNVYFTPDPSKGQIEGELKFQHGDTAIYYTMQETGLASNSDEMRKLRADYTYSYFPREMHSIRYFPSLVKYLDPSRPSVSEEKGSREWVRMRLGETYLLAAEAAGRKGDFDKAAEYINVIRKRAAWAEGEQKDQQIWLFEGGVNDTKSTYDALKV
;
A
#
# COMPACT_ATOMS: atom_id res chain seq x y z
N CYS A 1 -53.86 29.88 -50.33
CA CYS A 1 -54.13 28.43 -49.98
C CYS A 1 -52.93 27.51 -50.16
N TYR A 2 -51.97 27.82 -51.00
CA TYR A 2 -50.78 26.94 -51.23
C TYR A 2 -49.67 27.11 -50.21
N MET A 3 -49.64 28.16 -49.41
CA MET A 3 -48.63 28.31 -48.31
C MET A 3 -48.98 27.60 -47.01
N LEU A 4 -50.25 27.24 -46.77
CA LEU A 4 -50.64 26.48 -45.57
C LEU A 4 -50.44 24.96 -45.73
N ALA A 5 -50.42 24.44 -46.96
CA ALA A 5 -50.22 23.02 -47.23
C ALA A 5 -48.74 22.59 -47.10
N GLY A 6 -47.79 23.54 -47.27
CA GLY A 6 -46.34 23.29 -47.11
C GLY A 6 -45.87 23.19 -45.63
N LEU A 7 -46.64 23.82 -44.70
CA LEU A 7 -46.28 23.79 -43.26
C LEU A 7 -46.78 22.54 -42.53
N MET A 8 -47.71 21.79 -43.10
CA MET A 8 -48.22 20.55 -42.45
C MET A 8 -47.43 19.29 -42.84
N LEU A 9 -46.58 19.36 -43.86
CA LEU A 9 -45.72 18.23 -44.27
C LEU A 9 -44.35 18.18 -43.56
N SER A 10 -44.02 19.22 -42.79
CA SER A 10 -42.78 19.23 -41.98
C SER A 10 -42.95 18.80 -40.52
N ALA A 11 -44.16 18.45 -40.10
CA ALA A 11 -44.46 18.00 -38.73
C ALA A 11 -44.45 16.49 -38.53
N SER A 12 -44.14 15.71 -39.57
CA SER A 12 -44.04 14.22 -39.46
C SER A 12 -42.57 13.74 -39.42
N SER A 13 -41.69 14.55 -38.83
CA SER A 13 -40.29 14.20 -38.69
C SER A 13 -40.01 13.61 -37.34
N CYS A 14 -39.63 12.36 -37.36
CA CYS A 14 -38.72 11.71 -36.39
C CYS A 14 -39.19 11.56 -34.94
N SER A 15 -40.32 10.87 -34.72
CA SER A 15 -40.57 10.30 -33.40
C SER A 15 -39.62 9.10 -33.10
N SER A 16 -39.07 8.44 -34.13
CA SER A 16 -38.10 7.37 -33.96
C SER A 16 -36.66 7.83 -33.72
N TRP A 17 -36.37 9.13 -33.93
CA TRP A 17 -35.03 9.70 -33.62
C TRP A 17 -34.96 10.27 -32.21
N LEU A 18 -36.09 10.37 -31.54
CA LEU A 18 -36.23 10.79 -30.13
C LEU A 18 -36.65 9.60 -29.20
N SER A 19 -36.80 8.41 -29.73
CA SER A 19 -36.74 7.24 -28.86
C SER A 19 -35.29 7.07 -28.49
N GLU A 20 -34.87 7.53 -27.28
CA GLU A 20 -33.79 6.91 -26.60
C GLU A 20 -34.12 5.41 -26.57
N ASP A 21 -33.35 4.59 -27.28
CA ASP A 21 -33.25 3.21 -26.90
C ASP A 21 -32.82 3.25 -25.44
N ASP A 22 -33.71 2.89 -24.55
CA ASP A 22 -33.36 2.72 -23.14
C ASP A 22 -32.04 1.95 -23.14
N ALA A 23 -30.98 2.58 -22.67
CA ALA A 23 -29.74 1.87 -22.43
C ALA A 23 -30.16 0.60 -21.69
N PRO A 24 -29.75 -0.61 -22.12
CA PRO A 24 -30.29 -1.84 -21.57
C PRO A 24 -30.15 -1.73 -20.05
N VAL A 25 -31.28 -1.44 -19.39
CA VAL A 25 -31.36 -1.53 -17.93
C VAL A 25 -31.04 -2.99 -17.71
N MET A 26 -29.86 -3.26 -17.16
CA MET A 26 -29.49 -4.62 -16.78
C MET A 26 -30.64 -5.14 -15.93
N SER A 27 -31.46 -5.98 -16.50
CA SER A 27 -32.61 -6.53 -15.78
C SER A 27 -32.06 -7.33 -14.61
N TYR A 28 -32.72 -7.32 -13.47
CA TYR A 28 -32.32 -8.12 -12.32
C TYR A 28 -32.11 -9.62 -12.69
N ASP A 29 -32.76 -10.09 -13.75
CA ASP A 29 -32.63 -11.45 -14.30
C ASP A 29 -31.21 -11.69 -14.87
N TYR A 30 -30.47 -10.65 -15.29
CA TYR A 30 -29.10 -10.81 -15.74
C TYR A 30 -28.19 -11.34 -14.62
N TYR A 31 -28.42 -10.93 -13.38
CA TYR A 31 -27.63 -11.41 -12.23
C TYR A 31 -27.95 -12.86 -11.82
N GLU A 32 -28.93 -13.51 -12.47
CA GLU A 32 -29.22 -14.95 -12.29
C GLU A 32 -28.42 -15.81 -13.26
N THR A 33 -27.78 -15.21 -14.26
CA THR A 33 -26.88 -15.90 -15.21
C THR A 33 -25.43 -15.96 -14.67
N GLU A 34 -24.62 -16.91 -15.17
CA GLU A 34 -23.20 -17.01 -14.81
C GLU A 34 -22.42 -15.76 -15.19
N ALA A 35 -22.73 -15.15 -16.35
CA ALA A 35 -22.11 -13.89 -16.78
C ALA A 35 -22.45 -12.74 -15.82
N GLY A 36 -23.72 -12.64 -15.40
CA GLY A 36 -24.16 -11.63 -14.45
C GLY A 36 -23.57 -11.80 -13.07
N VAL A 37 -23.46 -13.04 -12.58
CA VAL A 37 -22.78 -13.35 -11.31
C VAL A 37 -21.31 -12.95 -11.38
N ASN A 38 -20.60 -13.28 -12.45
CA ASN A 38 -19.20 -12.88 -12.64
C ASN A 38 -19.03 -11.36 -12.72
N ALA A 39 -19.98 -10.64 -13.32
CA ALA A 39 -19.99 -9.19 -13.34
C ALA A 39 -20.20 -8.61 -11.93
N ALA A 40 -21.13 -9.15 -11.14
CA ALA A 40 -21.38 -8.74 -9.75
C ALA A 40 -20.14 -8.99 -8.86
N ILE A 41 -19.49 -10.15 -9.02
CA ILE A 41 -18.25 -10.46 -8.31
C ILE A 41 -17.17 -9.43 -8.67
N THR A 42 -16.98 -9.15 -9.95
CA THR A 42 -15.99 -8.18 -10.42
C THR A 42 -16.25 -6.77 -9.88
N ALA A 43 -17.52 -6.34 -9.85
CA ALA A 43 -17.94 -5.08 -9.26
C ALA A 43 -17.63 -5.03 -7.75
N ALA A 44 -17.90 -6.12 -7.02
CA ALA A 44 -17.62 -6.22 -5.59
C ALA A 44 -16.12 -6.09 -5.27
N TYR A 45 -15.22 -6.66 -6.09
CA TYR A 45 -13.79 -6.43 -5.97
C TYR A 45 -13.39 -4.97 -6.18
N GLY A 46 -14.16 -4.22 -6.96
CA GLY A 46 -13.94 -2.78 -7.17
C GLY A 46 -13.95 -1.98 -5.88
N PHE A 47 -14.77 -2.37 -4.90
CA PHE A 47 -14.82 -1.70 -3.60
C PHE A 47 -13.55 -1.87 -2.77
N LEU A 48 -12.77 -2.92 -3.00
CA LEU A 48 -11.48 -3.14 -2.34
C LEU A 48 -10.41 -2.16 -2.80
N ARG A 49 -10.59 -1.49 -3.96
CA ARG A 49 -9.68 -0.45 -4.45
C ARG A 49 -9.80 0.85 -3.68
N TRP A 50 -10.92 1.07 -2.98
CA TRP A 50 -11.08 2.29 -2.19
C TRP A 50 -9.98 2.39 -1.13
N GLY A 51 -9.38 3.54 -1.05
CA GLY A 51 -8.34 3.83 -0.08
C GLY A 51 -6.98 3.29 -0.46
N VAL A 52 -6.85 2.00 -0.84
CA VAL A 52 -5.53 1.37 -1.07
C VAL A 52 -4.77 1.94 -2.27
N GLY A 53 -5.47 2.42 -3.30
CA GLY A 53 -4.86 3.14 -4.43
C GLY A 53 -4.68 4.63 -4.20
N GLY A 54 -5.16 5.17 -3.07
CA GLY A 54 -5.18 6.59 -2.76
C GLY A 54 -4.61 6.90 -1.38
N GLU A 55 -4.48 8.20 -1.09
CA GLU A 55 -3.92 8.69 0.16
C GLU A 55 -4.80 8.42 1.39
N ARG A 56 -6.12 8.24 1.19
CA ARG A 56 -7.11 8.10 2.28
C ARG A 56 -6.86 6.90 3.19
N PHE A 57 -6.41 5.79 2.60
CA PHE A 57 -6.06 4.59 3.36
C PHE A 57 -4.87 4.86 4.28
N ASP A 58 -3.81 5.49 3.75
CA ASP A 58 -2.59 5.80 4.52
C ASP A 58 -2.88 6.77 5.66
N VAL A 59 -3.79 7.74 5.43
CA VAL A 59 -4.23 8.69 6.48
C VAL A 59 -4.89 7.96 7.65
N LEU A 60 -5.67 6.89 7.39
CA LEU A 60 -6.36 6.13 8.42
C LEU A 60 -5.51 5.04 9.08
N THR A 61 -4.41 4.61 8.44
CA THR A 61 -3.64 3.43 8.88
C THR A 61 -2.18 3.69 9.19
N GLU A 62 -1.56 4.69 8.54
CA GLU A 62 -0.11 4.91 8.62
C GLU A 62 0.25 6.22 9.33
N LEU A 63 -0.50 7.31 9.09
CA LEU A 63 -0.20 8.60 9.71
C LEU A 63 -0.54 8.61 11.20
N GLY A 64 0.26 9.35 11.98
CA GLY A 64 0.11 9.40 13.44
C GLY A 64 0.54 8.12 14.15
N THR A 65 1.24 7.22 13.46
CA THR A 65 1.83 6.02 14.03
C THR A 65 3.31 6.22 14.34
N ASP A 66 3.94 5.20 14.93
CA ASP A 66 5.40 5.17 15.15
C ASP A 66 6.18 5.12 13.82
N LEU A 67 5.55 4.70 12.71
CA LEU A 67 6.22 4.39 11.46
C LEU A 67 6.31 5.59 10.52
N PHE A 68 5.20 6.29 10.32
CA PHE A 68 5.10 7.36 9.34
C PHE A 68 4.42 8.60 9.89
N THR A 69 4.80 9.74 9.33
CA THR A 69 4.26 11.07 9.66
C THR A 69 3.98 11.85 8.38
N GLU A 70 3.27 12.97 8.51
CA GLU A 70 3.00 13.87 7.39
C GLU A 70 4.30 14.47 6.83
N GLY A 71 4.36 14.60 5.51
CA GLY A 71 5.41 15.32 4.78
C GLY A 71 5.10 16.81 4.64
N GLU A 72 5.92 17.51 3.84
CA GLU A 72 5.80 18.96 3.64
C GLU A 72 4.43 19.39 3.12
N ASP A 73 3.81 18.58 2.24
CA ASP A 73 2.50 18.86 1.64
C ASP A 73 1.38 18.04 2.29
N GLY A 74 1.50 17.84 3.60
CA GLY A 74 0.57 17.04 4.41
C GLY A 74 -0.51 17.85 5.15
N SER A 75 -0.62 19.16 4.93
CA SER A 75 -1.41 20.09 5.74
C SER A 75 -2.88 19.71 5.98
N ASN A 76 -3.51 18.99 5.05
CA ASN A 76 -4.88 18.52 5.19
C ASN A 76 -5.01 17.22 6.02
N ARG A 77 -3.91 16.67 6.54
CA ARG A 77 -3.84 15.41 7.29
C ARG A 77 -3.37 15.61 8.73
N GLU A 78 -3.07 16.85 9.09
CA GLU A 78 -2.58 17.20 10.43
C GLU A 78 -3.49 16.69 11.55
N SER A 79 -4.81 16.71 11.33
CA SER A 79 -5.77 16.20 12.30
C SER A 79 -5.58 14.72 12.63
N TYR A 80 -5.28 13.90 11.65
CA TYR A 80 -5.00 12.47 11.83
C TYR A 80 -3.58 12.22 12.34
N ASN A 81 -2.61 12.95 11.80
CA ASN A 81 -1.21 12.79 12.16
C ASN A 81 -0.91 13.23 13.61
N LYS A 82 -1.55 14.31 14.06
CA LYS A 82 -1.32 14.90 15.40
C LYS A 82 -2.48 14.73 16.37
N TYR A 83 -3.55 14.03 15.95
CA TYR A 83 -4.80 13.91 16.72
C TYR A 83 -5.35 15.28 17.14
N ALA A 84 -5.32 16.22 16.18
CA ALA A 84 -5.72 17.62 16.41
C ALA A 84 -7.24 17.78 16.48
N THR A 85 -7.68 18.98 16.90
CA THR A 85 -9.10 19.30 17.15
C THR A 85 -10.03 19.14 15.95
N GLN A 86 -9.50 19.19 14.72
CA GLN A 86 -10.25 18.93 13.49
C GLN A 86 -10.60 17.46 13.28
N LEU A 87 -9.98 16.53 14.00
CA LEU A 87 -10.36 15.11 13.96
C LEU A 87 -11.71 14.94 14.66
N ASN A 88 -12.74 14.77 13.87
CA ASN A 88 -14.13 14.68 14.34
C ASN A 88 -14.91 13.65 13.51
N PRO A 89 -16.08 13.18 13.97
CA PRO A 89 -16.87 12.16 13.30
C PRO A 89 -17.42 12.57 11.92
N ASP A 90 -17.49 13.87 11.64
CA ASP A 90 -18.04 14.41 10.38
C ASP A 90 -16.93 14.57 9.30
N ASP A 91 -15.72 14.04 9.56
CA ASP A 91 -14.62 14.11 8.59
C ASP A 91 -14.94 13.33 7.32
N GLY A 92 -14.63 13.94 6.18
CA GLY A 92 -14.96 13.41 4.86
C GLY A 92 -14.30 12.07 4.54
N ILE A 93 -13.09 11.79 5.06
CA ILE A 93 -12.39 10.52 4.84
C ILE A 93 -13.10 9.38 5.56
N LEU A 94 -13.57 9.62 6.80
CA LEU A 94 -14.35 8.66 7.55
C LEU A 94 -15.69 8.37 6.88
N TYR A 95 -16.36 9.43 6.39
CA TYR A 95 -17.62 9.29 5.63
C TYR A 95 -17.43 8.46 4.36
N GLU A 96 -16.41 8.75 3.57
CA GLU A 96 -16.11 8.01 2.33
C GLU A 96 -15.81 6.53 2.59
N MET A 97 -15.04 6.22 3.65
CA MET A 97 -14.79 4.84 4.05
C MET A 97 -16.10 4.12 4.39
N TRP A 98 -16.92 4.75 5.23
CA TRP A 98 -18.20 4.20 5.63
C TRP A 98 -19.10 3.94 4.42
N GLU A 99 -19.28 4.93 3.56
CA GLU A 99 -20.13 4.84 2.37
C GLU A 99 -19.65 3.74 1.42
N ASN A 100 -18.37 3.73 1.07
CA ASN A 100 -17.80 2.74 0.16
C ASN A 100 -17.95 1.31 0.70
N HIS A 101 -17.62 1.09 1.96
CA HIS A 101 -17.66 -0.24 2.55
C HIS A 101 -19.10 -0.76 2.66
N TYR A 102 -20.06 0.06 3.04
CA TYR A 102 -21.45 -0.35 3.08
C TYR A 102 -22.07 -0.55 1.70
N LYS A 103 -21.67 0.20 0.67
CA LYS A 103 -22.03 -0.10 -0.72
C LYS A 103 -21.51 -1.48 -1.13
N GLY A 104 -20.25 -1.78 -0.87
CA GLY A 104 -19.67 -3.09 -1.16
C GLY A 104 -20.32 -4.24 -0.39
N ILE A 105 -20.68 -4.03 0.88
CA ILE A 105 -21.42 -5.01 1.68
C ILE A 105 -22.82 -5.24 1.12
N SER A 106 -23.52 -4.17 0.71
CA SER A 106 -24.84 -4.27 0.09
C SER A 106 -24.79 -5.06 -1.21
N ASP A 107 -23.82 -4.74 -2.07
CA ASP A 107 -23.65 -5.46 -3.36
C ASP A 107 -23.31 -6.93 -3.13
N ALA A 108 -22.42 -7.24 -2.18
CA ALA A 108 -22.11 -8.62 -1.82
C ALA A 108 -23.36 -9.37 -1.30
N ASN A 109 -24.17 -8.74 -0.46
CA ASN A 109 -25.41 -9.33 0.06
C ASN A 109 -26.42 -9.62 -1.06
N ILE A 110 -26.62 -8.66 -1.98
CA ILE A 110 -27.52 -8.82 -3.14
C ILE A 110 -26.99 -9.92 -4.05
N ALA A 111 -25.68 -9.93 -4.35
CA ALA A 111 -25.07 -10.98 -5.17
C ALA A 111 -25.26 -12.37 -4.54
N MET A 112 -25.02 -12.52 -3.23
CA MET A 112 -25.23 -13.78 -2.51
C MET A 112 -26.68 -14.25 -2.55
N GLN A 113 -27.64 -13.34 -2.45
CA GLN A 113 -29.05 -13.66 -2.60
C GLN A 113 -29.33 -14.16 -4.01
N LYS A 114 -28.90 -13.46 -5.05
CA LYS A 114 -29.09 -13.86 -6.45
C LYS A 114 -28.42 -15.18 -6.81
N ILE A 115 -27.21 -15.42 -6.32
CA ILE A 115 -26.50 -16.69 -6.48
C ILE A 115 -27.30 -17.84 -5.88
N ARG A 116 -27.81 -17.67 -4.65
CA ARG A 116 -28.61 -18.71 -3.96
C ARG A 116 -29.90 -19.01 -4.70
N ASP A 117 -30.59 -17.97 -5.15
CA ASP A 117 -31.93 -18.08 -5.73
C ASP A 117 -31.92 -18.50 -7.22
N SER A 118 -30.76 -18.40 -7.92
CA SER A 118 -30.61 -18.77 -9.33
C SER A 118 -30.95 -20.26 -9.57
N GLN A 119 -31.67 -20.52 -10.65
CA GLN A 119 -31.98 -21.89 -11.12
C GLN A 119 -30.99 -22.32 -12.23
N ASP A 120 -30.29 -21.42 -12.84
CA ASP A 120 -29.46 -21.65 -14.03
C ASP A 120 -27.97 -21.94 -13.69
N LEU A 121 -27.52 -21.59 -12.48
CA LEU A 121 -26.15 -21.83 -12.06
C LEU A 121 -25.92 -23.27 -11.62
N LEU A 122 -24.79 -23.84 -12.04
CA LEU A 122 -24.32 -25.11 -11.50
C LEU A 122 -24.02 -24.95 -9.99
N GLU A 123 -24.31 -25.99 -9.22
CA GLU A 123 -24.14 -25.96 -7.77
C GLU A 123 -22.69 -25.64 -7.35
N SER A 124 -21.68 -26.14 -8.07
CA SER A 124 -20.28 -25.84 -7.84
C SER A 124 -19.97 -24.35 -8.06
N VAL A 125 -20.59 -23.71 -9.05
CA VAL A 125 -20.44 -22.26 -9.32
C VAL A 125 -21.10 -21.46 -8.21
N LYS A 126 -22.30 -21.87 -7.76
CA LYS A 126 -22.97 -21.22 -6.63
C LYS A 126 -22.12 -21.23 -5.37
N ILE A 127 -21.64 -22.40 -4.98
CA ILE A 127 -20.82 -22.58 -3.77
C ILE A 127 -19.60 -21.69 -3.82
N GLN A 128 -18.83 -21.70 -4.91
CA GLN A 128 -17.62 -20.91 -5.05
C GLN A 128 -17.92 -19.41 -5.08
N SER A 129 -18.89 -18.99 -5.89
CA SER A 129 -19.25 -17.57 -6.04
C SER A 129 -19.80 -16.97 -4.74
N TYR A 130 -20.62 -17.76 -4.02
CA TYR A 130 -21.14 -17.36 -2.71
C TYR A 130 -20.01 -17.18 -1.68
N ALA A 131 -19.07 -18.12 -1.63
CA ALA A 131 -17.91 -18.07 -0.76
C ALA A 131 -16.99 -16.86 -1.08
N GLU A 132 -16.89 -16.49 -2.35
CA GLU A 132 -16.10 -15.31 -2.78
C GLU A 132 -16.76 -14.01 -2.31
N MET A 133 -18.09 -13.90 -2.41
CA MET A 133 -18.83 -12.75 -1.86
C MET A 133 -18.74 -12.66 -0.34
N GLN A 134 -18.76 -13.79 0.36
CA GLN A 134 -18.54 -13.83 1.80
C GLN A 134 -17.13 -13.34 2.18
N PHE A 135 -16.09 -13.72 1.42
CA PHE A 135 -14.75 -13.19 1.64
C PHE A 135 -14.71 -11.66 1.54
N ILE A 136 -15.32 -11.09 0.50
CA ILE A 136 -15.37 -9.63 0.30
C ILE A 136 -16.15 -8.95 1.42
N ARG A 137 -17.33 -9.47 1.79
CA ARG A 137 -18.14 -8.93 2.88
C ARG A 137 -17.40 -8.96 4.21
N ALA A 138 -16.76 -10.06 4.52
CA ALA A 138 -15.96 -10.20 5.74
C ALA A 138 -14.76 -9.23 5.78
N TYR A 139 -14.09 -9.06 4.66
CA TYR A 139 -12.99 -8.11 4.51
C TYR A 139 -13.46 -6.68 4.82
N LEU A 140 -14.54 -6.23 4.20
CA LEU A 140 -15.10 -4.89 4.40
C LEU A 140 -15.61 -4.67 5.83
N TYR A 141 -16.27 -5.67 6.42
CA TYR A 141 -16.67 -5.61 7.83
C TYR A 141 -15.47 -5.57 8.78
N PHE A 142 -14.40 -6.28 8.47
CA PHE A 142 -13.20 -6.28 9.30
C PHE A 142 -12.53 -4.91 9.33
N ASP A 143 -12.43 -4.23 8.18
CA ASP A 143 -11.94 -2.85 8.12
C ASP A 143 -12.85 -1.89 8.92
N LEU A 144 -14.18 -1.97 8.72
CA LEU A 144 -15.15 -1.12 9.42
C LEU A 144 -15.13 -1.30 10.94
N VAL A 145 -15.12 -2.54 11.43
CA VAL A 145 -15.20 -2.80 12.88
C VAL A 145 -13.94 -2.35 13.62
N GLN A 146 -12.78 -2.34 12.93
CA GLN A 146 -11.55 -1.83 13.51
C GLN A 146 -11.54 -0.29 13.61
N GLN A 147 -12.09 0.40 12.61
CA GLN A 147 -12.15 1.86 12.60
C GLN A 147 -13.27 2.43 13.49
N PHE A 148 -14.46 1.82 13.46
CA PHE A 148 -15.67 2.41 14.05
C PHE A 148 -16.18 1.66 15.28
N GLY A 149 -15.65 0.48 15.57
CA GLY A 149 -16.12 -0.37 16.67
C GLY A 149 -17.52 -0.92 16.41
N ARG A 150 -18.53 -0.46 17.17
CA ARG A 150 -19.94 -0.88 16.96
C ARG A 150 -20.51 -0.26 15.69
N ILE A 151 -20.95 -1.11 14.77
CA ILE A 151 -21.47 -0.74 13.43
C ILE A 151 -22.79 -1.46 13.15
N PRO A 152 -23.64 -0.98 12.23
CA PRO A 152 -24.76 -1.74 11.71
C PRO A 152 -24.31 -3.05 11.08
N LEU A 153 -24.97 -4.15 11.43
CA LEU A 153 -24.72 -5.47 10.87
C LEU A 153 -25.85 -5.85 9.92
N VAL A 154 -25.56 -5.83 8.62
CA VAL A 154 -26.51 -6.13 7.54
C VAL A 154 -25.99 -7.35 6.77
N THR A 155 -26.72 -8.46 6.83
CA THR A 155 -26.31 -9.75 6.26
C THR A 155 -27.16 -10.20 5.08
N GLU A 156 -28.21 -9.44 4.77
CA GLU A 156 -29.16 -9.73 3.68
C GLU A 156 -29.24 -8.55 2.72
N GLY A 157 -29.44 -8.87 1.44
CA GLY A 157 -29.69 -7.86 0.41
C GLY A 157 -31.05 -7.20 0.62
N SER A 158 -31.14 -5.91 0.34
CA SER A 158 -32.41 -5.17 0.34
C SER A 158 -32.41 -4.18 -0.80
N PHE A 159 -33.50 -4.14 -1.52
CA PHE A 159 -33.78 -3.14 -2.57
C PHE A 159 -34.63 -1.97 -2.02
N GLU A 160 -35.05 -2.06 -0.77
CA GLU A 160 -35.82 -1.02 -0.10
C GLU A 160 -34.90 -0.06 0.66
N ILE A 161 -35.28 1.22 0.65
CA ILE A 161 -34.59 2.24 1.44
C ILE A 161 -34.94 2.00 2.92
N ARG A 162 -33.92 1.71 3.72
CA ARG A 162 -34.06 1.53 5.16
C ARG A 162 -33.27 2.59 5.91
N THR A 163 -33.82 3.08 7.00
CA THR A 163 -33.21 4.11 7.88
C THR A 163 -33.21 3.69 9.35
N ASP A 164 -33.64 2.50 9.68
CA ASP A 164 -33.84 1.98 11.04
C ASP A 164 -32.65 1.18 11.60
N PHE A 165 -31.48 1.39 11.05
CA PHE A 165 -30.26 0.65 11.42
C PHE A 165 -29.80 0.95 12.85
N LYS A 166 -29.45 -0.10 13.59
CA LYS A 166 -28.82 -0.01 14.91
C LYS A 166 -27.41 -0.58 14.86
N ARG A 167 -26.52 0.00 15.65
CA ARG A 167 -25.15 -0.52 15.79
C ARG A 167 -25.16 -1.82 16.59
N ALA A 168 -24.71 -2.91 15.96
CA ALA A 168 -24.53 -4.21 16.58
C ALA A 168 -23.37 -4.21 17.60
N PRO A 169 -23.37 -5.11 18.58
CA PRO A 169 -22.20 -5.40 19.38
C PRO A 169 -21.00 -5.81 18.50
N ILE A 170 -19.79 -5.40 18.90
CA ILE A 170 -18.55 -5.75 18.15
C ILE A 170 -18.41 -7.27 18.02
N ALA A 171 -18.72 -8.02 19.07
CA ALA A 171 -18.65 -9.49 19.07
C ALA A 171 -19.52 -10.13 17.97
N ASP A 172 -20.70 -9.57 17.72
CA ASP A 172 -21.61 -10.09 16.68
C ASP A 172 -21.05 -9.84 15.28
N VAL A 173 -20.42 -8.69 15.07
CA VAL A 173 -19.72 -8.37 13.81
C VAL A 173 -18.58 -9.37 13.58
N TYR A 174 -17.74 -9.63 14.60
CA TYR A 174 -16.67 -10.63 14.50
C TYR A 174 -17.22 -12.05 14.24
N ASN A 175 -18.36 -12.40 14.81
CA ASN A 175 -18.97 -13.71 14.55
C ASN A 175 -19.37 -13.87 13.08
N VAL A 176 -19.94 -12.85 12.44
CA VAL A 176 -20.27 -12.88 11.01
C VAL A 176 -19.00 -12.92 10.16
N ILE A 177 -17.99 -12.08 10.45
CA ILE A 177 -16.70 -12.09 9.75
C ILE A 177 -16.09 -13.50 9.77
N ILE A 178 -16.03 -14.13 10.94
CA ILE A 178 -15.43 -15.45 11.10
C ILE A 178 -16.25 -16.54 10.39
N SER A 179 -17.58 -16.46 10.46
CA SER A 179 -18.46 -17.40 9.76
C SER A 179 -18.26 -17.34 8.25
N ASP A 180 -18.24 -16.12 7.70
CA ASP A 180 -18.03 -15.89 6.27
C ASP A 180 -16.66 -16.39 5.80
N LEU A 181 -15.60 -16.05 6.54
CA LEU A 181 -14.24 -16.47 6.19
C LEU A 181 -14.00 -17.96 6.32
N ARG A 182 -14.65 -18.63 7.28
CA ARG A 182 -14.57 -20.10 7.41
C ARG A 182 -15.19 -20.77 6.20
N ASN A 183 -16.37 -20.31 5.78
CA ASN A 183 -17.00 -20.84 4.58
C ASN A 183 -16.15 -20.54 3.32
N ALA A 184 -15.53 -19.36 3.26
CA ALA A 184 -14.63 -19.01 2.18
C ALA A 184 -13.36 -19.90 2.17
N ALA A 185 -12.73 -20.16 3.32
CA ALA A 185 -11.57 -21.04 3.42
C ALA A 185 -11.88 -22.51 3.05
N GLU A 186 -13.13 -22.96 3.24
CA GLU A 186 -13.58 -24.29 2.89
C GLU A 186 -13.88 -24.42 1.39
N ASN A 187 -14.54 -23.42 0.79
CA ASN A 187 -15.16 -23.53 -0.52
C ASN A 187 -14.46 -22.78 -1.65
N LEU A 188 -13.50 -21.91 -1.35
CA LEU A 188 -12.70 -21.27 -2.39
C LEU A 188 -11.62 -22.22 -2.93
N PRO A 189 -11.18 -22.04 -4.19
CA PRO A 189 -10.12 -22.84 -4.78
C PRO A 189 -8.76 -22.56 -4.13
N GLU A 190 -7.84 -23.50 -4.25
CA GLU A 190 -6.45 -23.33 -3.81
C GLU A 190 -5.68 -22.29 -4.64
N LYS A 191 -6.02 -22.24 -5.92
CA LYS A 191 -5.45 -21.31 -6.88
C LYS A 191 -6.56 -20.55 -7.59
N ALA A 192 -6.45 -19.23 -7.62
CA ALA A 192 -7.40 -18.39 -8.33
C ALA A 192 -7.29 -18.60 -9.86
N SER A 193 -8.42 -18.59 -10.54
CA SER A 193 -8.49 -18.63 -12.01
C SER A 193 -8.02 -17.32 -12.65
N VAL A 194 -8.18 -16.20 -11.94
CA VAL A 194 -7.80 -14.86 -12.34
C VAL A 194 -6.97 -14.23 -11.21
N LEU A 195 -5.89 -13.58 -11.56
CA LEU A 195 -5.03 -12.88 -10.59
C LEU A 195 -5.86 -11.86 -9.80
N GLY A 196 -5.65 -11.82 -8.49
CA GLY A 196 -6.36 -10.93 -7.58
C GLY A 196 -7.69 -11.44 -7.05
N ARG A 197 -8.22 -12.58 -7.55
CA ARG A 197 -9.36 -13.25 -6.92
C ARG A 197 -8.94 -13.99 -5.65
N ALA A 198 -9.85 -14.05 -4.68
CA ALA A 198 -9.61 -14.71 -3.41
C ALA A 198 -9.43 -16.22 -3.58
N THR A 199 -8.58 -16.80 -2.75
CA THR A 199 -8.36 -18.24 -2.63
C THR A 199 -8.68 -18.69 -1.22
N ARG A 200 -8.78 -20.01 -0.98
CA ARG A 200 -8.91 -20.54 0.38
C ARG A 200 -7.80 -20.05 1.31
N TYR A 201 -6.60 -19.83 0.77
CA TYR A 201 -5.46 -19.36 1.54
C TYR A 201 -5.52 -17.87 1.84
N SER A 202 -6.13 -17.05 0.95
CA SER A 202 -6.44 -15.65 1.29
C SER A 202 -7.44 -15.57 2.44
N ALA A 203 -8.46 -16.44 2.43
CA ALA A 203 -9.44 -16.54 3.51
C ALA A 203 -8.79 -17.05 4.81
N ALA A 204 -7.92 -18.05 4.74
CA ALA A 204 -7.18 -18.56 5.88
C ALA A 204 -6.23 -17.50 6.48
N HIS A 205 -5.49 -16.76 5.64
CA HIS A 205 -4.65 -15.66 6.10
C HIS A 205 -5.48 -14.59 6.85
N LEU A 206 -6.60 -14.17 6.25
CA LEU A 206 -7.48 -13.18 6.88
C LEU A 206 -8.10 -13.71 8.18
N LEU A 207 -8.48 -15.00 8.24
CA LEU A 207 -8.93 -15.65 9.49
C LEU A 207 -7.85 -15.61 10.56
N ALA A 208 -6.60 -15.93 10.24
CA ALA A 208 -5.50 -15.84 11.18
C ALA A 208 -5.39 -14.42 11.76
N LYS A 209 -5.45 -13.40 10.90
CA LYS A 209 -5.42 -11.99 11.31
C LYS A 209 -6.64 -11.59 12.16
N VAL A 210 -7.83 -12.03 11.78
CA VAL A 210 -9.08 -11.74 12.52
C VAL A 210 -9.05 -12.37 13.91
N TYR A 211 -8.64 -13.64 14.03
CA TYR A 211 -8.52 -14.30 15.33
C TYR A 211 -7.46 -13.69 16.21
N LEU A 212 -6.29 -13.37 15.68
CA LEU A 212 -5.25 -12.66 16.41
C LEU A 212 -5.75 -11.32 16.92
N THR A 213 -6.40 -10.54 16.06
CA THR A 213 -6.95 -9.22 16.40
C THR A 213 -8.04 -9.34 17.47
N ARG A 214 -8.94 -10.31 17.36
CA ARG A 214 -9.99 -10.56 18.35
C ARG A 214 -9.38 -10.96 19.69
N GLY A 215 -8.49 -11.94 19.68
CA GLY A 215 -7.86 -12.49 20.89
C GLY A 215 -6.86 -11.55 21.58
N SER A 216 -6.37 -10.52 20.87
CA SER A 216 -5.47 -9.49 21.39
C SER A 216 -6.20 -8.33 22.09
N ALA A 217 -7.53 -8.34 22.17
CA ALA A 217 -8.29 -7.27 22.79
C ALA A 217 -7.96 -7.15 24.29
N VAL A 218 -7.66 -5.93 24.73
CA VAL A 218 -7.33 -5.63 26.13
C VAL A 218 -8.57 -5.68 27.02
N LYS A 219 -9.75 -5.35 26.47
CA LYS A 219 -11.05 -5.38 27.16
C LYS A 219 -11.97 -6.35 26.44
N ASP A 220 -12.88 -6.97 27.18
CA ASP A 220 -13.89 -7.86 26.62
C ASP A 220 -14.95 -7.09 25.83
N ALA A 221 -14.57 -6.66 24.64
CA ALA A 221 -15.46 -5.97 23.71
C ALA A 221 -15.63 -6.71 22.38
N ARG A 222 -14.68 -7.59 22.02
CA ARG A 222 -14.65 -8.28 20.72
C ARG A 222 -15.17 -9.71 20.77
N GLY A 223 -15.61 -10.19 21.95
CA GLY A 223 -16.04 -11.57 22.16
C GLY A 223 -14.86 -12.55 22.00
N GLN A 224 -13.68 -12.14 22.48
CA GLN A 224 -12.46 -12.95 22.45
C GLN A 224 -12.63 -14.28 23.19
N LYS A 225 -11.96 -15.30 22.70
CA LYS A 225 -11.98 -16.65 23.24
C LYS A 225 -10.56 -17.10 23.57
N ALA A 226 -10.42 -17.93 24.60
CA ALA A 226 -9.13 -18.53 24.97
C ALA A 226 -8.47 -19.30 23.81
N THR A 227 -9.28 -19.78 22.85
CA THR A 227 -8.82 -20.54 21.67
C THR A 227 -8.46 -19.65 20.47
N ASP A 228 -8.50 -18.32 20.59
CA ASP A 228 -8.23 -17.45 19.44
C ASP A 228 -6.80 -17.58 18.92
N MET A 229 -5.82 -17.74 19.81
CA MET A 229 -4.43 -17.95 19.40
C MET A 229 -4.23 -19.32 18.75
N ASP A 230 -4.94 -20.36 19.19
CA ASP A 230 -4.93 -21.67 18.54
C ASP A 230 -5.51 -21.59 17.13
N SER A 231 -6.62 -20.86 16.98
CA SER A 231 -7.24 -20.63 15.68
C SER A 231 -6.33 -19.81 14.75
N THR A 232 -5.62 -18.80 15.29
CA THR A 232 -4.62 -18.03 14.53
C THR A 232 -3.53 -18.93 13.98
N LEU A 233 -2.92 -19.76 14.84
CA LEU A 233 -1.89 -20.72 14.43
C LEU A 233 -2.39 -21.70 13.38
N TYR A 234 -3.55 -22.30 13.60
CA TYR A 234 -4.14 -23.26 12.67
C TYR A 234 -4.29 -22.70 11.26
N TYR A 235 -4.88 -21.49 11.12
CA TYR A 235 -5.10 -20.89 9.81
C TYR A 235 -3.81 -20.33 9.19
N ALA A 236 -2.90 -19.77 9.98
CA ALA A 236 -1.60 -19.35 9.49
C ALA A 236 -0.76 -20.53 8.97
N GLU A 237 -0.73 -21.65 9.70
CA GLU A 237 -0.02 -22.87 9.30
C GLU A 237 -0.62 -23.51 8.05
N GLN A 238 -1.94 -23.41 7.80
CA GLN A 238 -2.53 -23.82 6.54
C GLN A 238 -1.94 -23.07 5.34
N VAL A 239 -1.69 -21.77 5.48
CA VAL A 239 -1.07 -20.97 4.41
C VAL A 239 0.42 -21.30 4.27
N ILE A 240 1.14 -21.35 5.40
CA ILE A 240 2.59 -21.61 5.42
C ILE A 240 2.91 -22.99 4.83
N ASN A 241 2.14 -24.01 5.19
CA ASN A 241 2.38 -25.40 4.80
C ASN A 241 1.71 -25.79 3.47
N SER A 242 1.00 -24.88 2.83
CA SER A 242 0.26 -25.15 1.59
C SER A 242 1.16 -25.52 0.40
N GLY A 243 2.40 -25.02 0.38
CA GLY A 243 3.27 -25.07 -0.79
C GLY A 243 2.83 -24.15 -1.94
N ALA A 244 1.73 -23.41 -1.77
CA ALA A 244 1.22 -22.49 -2.79
C ALA A 244 1.98 -21.16 -2.84
N TYR A 245 2.65 -20.80 -1.76
CA TYR A 245 3.38 -19.55 -1.59
C TYR A 245 4.81 -19.78 -1.13
N ALA A 246 5.70 -18.86 -1.51
CA ALA A 246 7.10 -18.86 -1.08
C ALA A 246 7.58 -17.42 -0.86
N LEU A 247 8.43 -17.21 0.15
CA LEU A 247 9.09 -15.91 0.33
C LEU A 247 9.99 -15.61 -0.88
N GLN A 248 10.00 -14.35 -1.30
CA GLN A 248 11.01 -13.88 -2.25
C GLN A 248 12.37 -13.91 -1.57
N GLU A 249 13.37 -14.47 -2.23
CA GLU A 249 14.73 -14.57 -1.68
C GLU A 249 15.32 -13.18 -1.40
N ASN A 250 15.17 -12.27 -2.37
CA ASN A 250 15.57 -10.88 -2.20
C ASN A 250 14.33 -10.01 -1.89
N PHE A 251 14.43 -9.23 -0.82
CA PHE A 251 13.34 -8.34 -0.40
C PHE A 251 12.95 -7.30 -1.48
N SER A 252 13.91 -6.81 -2.26
CA SER A 252 13.62 -5.87 -3.36
C SER A 252 12.75 -6.48 -4.44
N SER A 253 12.90 -7.79 -4.72
CA SER A 253 12.11 -8.49 -5.75
C SER A 253 10.61 -8.52 -5.42
N LEU A 254 10.25 -8.46 -4.14
CA LEU A 254 8.85 -8.37 -3.70
C LEU A 254 8.16 -7.10 -4.24
N TRP A 255 8.93 -6.03 -4.42
CA TRP A 255 8.44 -4.72 -4.81
C TRP A 255 8.78 -4.35 -6.27
N ASP A 256 9.39 -5.26 -7.03
CA ASP A 256 9.65 -5.03 -8.44
C ASP A 256 8.33 -5.01 -9.23
N ILE A 257 8.09 -3.94 -9.98
CA ILE A 257 6.88 -3.79 -10.82
C ILE A 257 6.74 -4.91 -11.85
N LYS A 258 7.86 -5.51 -12.28
CA LYS A 258 7.87 -6.62 -13.23
C LYS A 258 7.58 -7.98 -12.57
N ASN A 259 7.52 -8.02 -11.25
CA ASN A 259 7.28 -9.23 -10.45
C ASN A 259 5.92 -9.19 -9.72
N GLN A 260 4.93 -8.53 -10.30
CA GLN A 260 3.58 -8.51 -9.75
C GLN A 260 2.97 -9.92 -9.76
N GLY A 261 2.11 -10.22 -8.77
CA GLY A 261 1.58 -11.57 -8.57
C GLY A 261 2.66 -12.59 -8.16
N ASN A 262 3.76 -12.16 -7.56
CA ASN A 262 4.84 -13.03 -7.13
C ASN A 262 4.39 -14.05 -6.07
N SER A 263 5.23 -15.06 -5.86
CA SER A 263 4.92 -16.19 -4.97
C SER A 263 4.70 -15.82 -3.50
N GLU A 264 5.07 -14.64 -3.05
CA GLU A 264 4.84 -14.19 -1.67
C GLU A 264 3.46 -13.51 -1.50
N ALA A 265 2.85 -13.01 -2.59
CA ALA A 265 1.56 -12.33 -2.55
C ALA A 265 0.41 -13.34 -2.32
N VAL A 266 -0.16 -13.36 -1.12
CA VAL A 266 -1.32 -14.20 -0.77
C VAL A 266 -2.62 -13.59 -1.30
N PHE A 267 -2.73 -12.27 -1.25
CA PHE A 267 -3.84 -11.52 -1.82
C PHE A 267 -3.38 -10.10 -2.20
N ALA A 268 -3.71 -9.69 -3.42
CA ALA A 268 -3.41 -8.36 -3.91
C ALA A 268 -4.61 -7.76 -4.64
N VAL A 269 -4.91 -6.50 -4.32
CA VAL A 269 -5.90 -5.71 -5.03
C VAL A 269 -5.30 -5.28 -6.38
N GLN A 270 -5.99 -5.61 -7.46
CA GLN A 270 -5.51 -5.41 -8.81
C GLN A 270 -5.91 -4.05 -9.37
N PHE A 271 -4.97 -3.45 -10.11
CA PHE A 271 -5.17 -2.28 -10.95
C PHE A 271 -4.80 -2.64 -12.39
N THR A 272 -5.06 -1.75 -13.36
CA THR A 272 -4.84 -2.05 -14.77
C THR A 272 -4.30 -0.83 -15.52
N THR A 273 -3.61 -1.08 -16.62
CA THR A 273 -3.20 -0.03 -17.57
C THR A 273 -4.34 0.44 -18.47
N GLU A 274 -5.47 -0.29 -18.50
CA GLU A 274 -6.64 0.08 -19.28
C GLU A 274 -7.44 1.20 -18.59
N PRO A 275 -7.44 2.44 -19.08
CA PRO A 275 -7.98 3.59 -18.36
C PRO A 275 -9.46 3.45 -17.98
N MET A 276 -10.26 2.79 -18.86
CA MET A 276 -11.70 2.59 -18.64
C MET A 276 -11.99 1.71 -17.41
N PHE A 277 -11.09 0.79 -17.08
CA PHE A 277 -11.26 -0.18 -15.98
C PHE A 277 -10.39 0.11 -14.76
N ASN A 278 -9.52 1.14 -14.83
CA ASN A 278 -8.59 1.47 -13.76
C ASN A 278 -9.22 2.36 -12.66
N GLY A 279 -10.38 2.98 -12.92
CA GLY A 279 -11.00 3.90 -11.98
C GLY A 279 -10.07 5.07 -11.66
N ASP A 280 -9.79 5.31 -10.37
CA ASP A 280 -8.84 6.32 -9.92
C ASP A 280 -7.38 5.86 -9.94
N GLY A 281 -7.11 4.61 -10.29
CA GLY A 281 -5.78 4.03 -10.34
C GLY A 281 -5.09 3.92 -9.00
N ASN A 282 -3.90 3.33 -9.00
CA ASN A 282 -3.04 3.30 -7.82
C ASN A 282 -2.12 4.52 -7.83
N LYS A 283 -2.35 5.45 -6.91
CA LYS A 283 -1.61 6.72 -6.77
C LYS A 283 -0.51 6.68 -5.71
N GLN A 284 -0.27 5.53 -5.10
CA GLN A 284 0.69 5.39 -4.01
C GLN A 284 2.11 5.81 -4.39
N HIS A 285 2.49 5.65 -5.66
CA HIS A 285 3.78 6.11 -6.18
C HIS A 285 4.03 7.62 -6.05
N LEU A 286 3.01 8.45 -5.73
CA LEU A 286 3.12 9.91 -5.59
C LEU A 286 3.51 10.33 -4.16
N TYR A 287 3.06 9.60 -3.14
CA TYR A 287 2.93 10.12 -1.78
C TYR A 287 4.21 10.03 -0.95
N TRP A 288 5.08 9.06 -1.24
CA TRP A 288 6.22 8.65 -0.44
C TRP A 288 7.56 9.23 -0.89
N LEU A 289 7.53 10.20 -1.79
CA LEU A 289 8.72 10.73 -2.46
C LEU A 289 9.14 12.07 -1.89
N SER A 290 10.45 12.21 -1.70
CA SER A 290 11.15 13.44 -1.35
C SER A 290 11.16 14.42 -2.54
N TRP A 291 11.35 15.71 -2.28
CA TRP A 291 11.50 16.71 -3.34
C TRP A 291 12.89 16.64 -3.96
N TYR A 292 13.16 15.62 -4.75
CA TYR A 292 14.46 15.43 -5.40
C TYR A 292 14.68 16.33 -6.62
N GLU A 293 13.59 16.71 -7.29
CA GLU A 293 13.61 17.40 -8.59
C GLU A 293 14.05 18.88 -8.53
N ASP A 294 14.15 19.47 -7.34
CA ASP A 294 14.69 20.81 -7.13
C ASP A 294 16.22 20.83 -6.92
N GLN A 295 16.83 19.64 -6.85
CA GLN A 295 18.28 19.55 -6.68
C GLN A 295 19.01 19.70 -8.01
N PRO A 296 20.23 20.31 -8.00
CA PRO A 296 21.04 20.45 -9.21
C PRO A 296 21.24 19.12 -9.94
N GLY A 297 21.16 19.16 -11.27
CA GLY A 297 21.30 17.96 -12.11
C GLY A 297 20.08 17.05 -12.15
N MET A 298 18.98 17.42 -11.47
CA MET A 298 17.78 16.60 -11.39
C MET A 298 16.59 17.19 -12.18
N LEU A 299 15.81 16.29 -12.74
CA LEU A 299 14.51 16.57 -13.36
C LEU A 299 13.55 15.44 -12.99
N ARG A 300 12.28 15.77 -12.86
CA ARG A 300 11.22 14.78 -12.68
C ARG A 300 11.17 13.83 -13.87
N ASP A 301 11.22 12.52 -13.59
CA ASP A 301 11.10 11.45 -14.58
C ASP A 301 10.21 10.31 -14.09
N ILE A 302 10.00 9.30 -14.94
CA ILE A 302 9.14 8.15 -14.61
C ILE A 302 9.82 7.25 -13.57
N GLU A 303 11.14 7.07 -13.67
CA GLU A 303 11.94 6.20 -12.79
C GLU A 303 11.97 6.69 -11.34
N ASN A 304 12.11 8.01 -11.16
CA ASN A 304 12.15 8.63 -9.85
C ASN A 304 10.76 9.02 -9.32
N GLY A 305 9.75 9.06 -10.21
CA GLY A 305 8.38 9.38 -9.90
C GLY A 305 8.09 10.87 -9.75
N ARG A 306 6.84 11.22 -9.46
CA ARG A 306 6.34 12.58 -9.25
C ARG A 306 6.11 12.83 -7.75
N PRO A 307 6.91 13.65 -7.06
CA PRO A 307 6.80 13.81 -5.60
C PRO A 307 5.58 14.65 -5.20
N TYR A 308 4.70 14.07 -4.37
CA TYR A 308 3.65 14.78 -3.65
C TYR A 308 4.03 15.06 -2.19
N ARG A 309 5.10 14.46 -1.68
CA ARG A 309 5.65 14.73 -0.35
C ARG A 309 4.62 14.64 0.78
N ARG A 310 3.79 13.61 0.77
CA ARG A 310 2.68 13.45 1.72
C ARG A 310 3.07 12.68 2.96
N HIS A 311 3.92 11.65 2.81
CA HIS A 311 4.26 10.68 3.85
C HIS A 311 5.77 10.55 3.98
N VAL A 312 6.25 10.61 5.22
CA VAL A 312 7.68 10.50 5.56
C VAL A 312 7.85 9.48 6.67
N ALA A 313 8.90 8.66 6.59
CA ALA A 313 9.28 7.78 7.69
C ALA A 313 9.67 8.60 8.92
N THR A 314 9.17 8.21 10.09
CA THR A 314 9.48 8.88 11.36
C THR A 314 10.94 8.72 11.74
N LYS A 315 11.43 9.54 12.69
CA LYS A 315 12.75 9.33 13.30
C LYS A 315 12.85 7.93 13.89
N LYS A 316 11.81 7.45 14.58
CA LYS A 316 11.79 6.10 15.15
C LYS A 316 12.01 5.03 14.09
N THR A 317 11.35 5.14 12.93
CA THR A 317 11.55 4.19 11.82
C THR A 317 12.98 4.23 11.30
N MET A 318 13.55 5.43 11.12
CA MET A 318 14.87 5.58 10.52
C MET A 318 16.01 5.26 11.50
N ASP A 319 15.85 5.59 12.77
CA ASP A 319 16.93 5.50 13.75
C ASP A 319 16.89 4.23 14.61
N ASP A 320 15.66 3.71 14.95
CA ASP A 320 15.50 2.70 16.00
C ASP A 320 15.01 1.33 15.51
N LEU A 321 14.17 1.28 14.45
CA LEU A 321 13.44 0.05 14.13
C LEU A 321 14.27 -0.99 13.36
N PHE A 322 15.32 -0.59 12.69
CA PHE A 322 16.17 -1.48 11.92
C PHE A 322 17.53 -1.68 12.58
N ASP A 323 17.99 -2.92 12.61
CA ASP A 323 19.41 -3.21 12.77
C ASP A 323 20.11 -2.90 11.43
N ARG A 324 20.54 -1.65 11.26
CA ARG A 324 21.08 -1.15 9.99
C ARG A 324 22.32 -1.89 9.50
N LEU A 325 23.09 -2.51 10.40
CA LEU A 325 24.27 -3.29 10.00
C LEU A 325 23.87 -4.64 9.37
N HIS A 326 22.82 -5.26 9.89
CA HIS A 326 22.53 -6.65 9.59
C HIS A 326 21.24 -6.85 8.79
N ASP A 327 20.29 -5.89 8.85
CA ASP A 327 18.99 -5.95 8.14
C ASP A 327 19.04 -5.22 6.80
N SER A 328 19.12 -5.98 5.71
CA SER A 328 19.19 -5.44 4.35
C SER A 328 17.94 -4.67 3.92
N ARG A 329 16.79 -4.91 4.59
CA ARG A 329 15.50 -4.29 4.23
C ARG A 329 15.54 -2.78 4.40
N PHE A 330 16.34 -2.25 5.31
CA PHE A 330 16.51 -0.81 5.49
C PHE A 330 16.96 -0.17 4.17
N TYR A 331 18.06 -0.64 3.60
CA TYR A 331 18.61 -0.10 2.36
C TYR A 331 17.77 -0.46 1.13
N LYS A 332 17.06 -1.58 1.15
CA LYS A 332 16.18 -2.04 0.07
C LYS A 332 14.79 -1.38 0.07
N SER A 333 14.41 -0.69 1.15
CA SER A 333 13.11 -0.01 1.26
C SER A 333 13.16 1.45 0.84
N PHE A 334 14.33 2.09 0.96
CA PHE A 334 14.48 3.51 0.73
C PHE A 334 15.47 3.80 -0.39
N LYS A 335 15.28 4.93 -1.09
CA LYS A 335 16.17 5.41 -2.14
C LYS A 335 17.18 6.37 -1.54
N TRP A 336 18.44 5.98 -1.56
CA TRP A 336 19.55 6.70 -0.96
C TRP A 336 20.30 7.54 -1.98
N VAL A 337 20.30 7.12 -3.25
CA VAL A 337 21.06 7.75 -4.33
C VAL A 337 20.14 8.11 -5.48
N TYR A 338 20.31 9.32 -6.02
CA TYR A 338 19.71 9.72 -7.30
C TYR A 338 20.84 10.09 -8.26
N TYR A 339 20.66 9.73 -9.52
CA TYR A 339 21.61 9.98 -10.58
C TYR A 339 21.15 11.13 -11.47
N ALA A 340 22.10 11.97 -11.89
CA ALA A 340 21.82 13.16 -12.70
C ALA A 340 21.11 12.80 -14.00
N ASN A 341 19.96 13.41 -14.24
CA ASN A 341 19.13 13.22 -15.44
C ASN A 341 18.78 14.54 -16.14
N ASN A 342 19.34 15.68 -15.71
CA ASN A 342 19.12 17.00 -16.26
C ASN A 342 20.43 17.75 -16.53
N VAL A 343 20.87 17.73 -17.79
CA VAL A 343 22.09 18.42 -18.21
C VAL A 343 22.03 19.93 -18.10
N SER A 344 20.80 20.52 -18.08
CA SER A 344 20.61 21.97 -18.06
C SER A 344 20.88 22.61 -16.70
N THR A 345 20.91 21.80 -15.63
CA THR A 345 21.08 22.26 -14.25
C THR A 345 22.27 21.59 -13.55
N LEU A 346 23.22 21.05 -14.32
CA LEU A 346 24.44 20.48 -13.78
C LEU A 346 25.23 21.59 -13.04
N PRO A 347 25.63 21.36 -11.79
CA PRO A 347 26.34 22.37 -11.00
C PRO A 347 27.80 22.45 -11.40
N VAL A 348 28.37 23.63 -11.22
CA VAL A 348 29.82 23.87 -11.36
C VAL A 348 30.45 24.11 -9.99
N TRP A 349 31.76 23.93 -9.91
CA TRP A 349 32.52 24.37 -8.77
C TRP A 349 32.54 25.89 -8.72
N GLU A 350 32.04 26.47 -7.65
CA GLU A 350 32.00 27.91 -7.41
C GLU A 350 32.20 28.22 -5.94
N SER A 351 32.78 29.39 -5.68
CA SER A 351 32.94 29.88 -4.34
C SER A 351 31.60 30.21 -3.71
N LEU A 352 31.31 29.66 -2.54
CA LEU A 352 30.09 29.94 -1.78
C LEU A 352 30.30 31.11 -0.83
N SER A 353 29.56 32.19 -1.06
CA SER A 353 29.60 33.37 -0.21
C SER A 353 28.20 33.78 0.24
N TYR A 354 28.06 34.15 1.51
CA TYR A 354 26.81 34.62 2.09
C TYR A 354 27.10 35.70 3.13
N ASP A 355 26.31 36.78 3.14
CA ASP A 355 26.50 37.95 4.04
C ASP A 355 27.94 38.53 4.09
N GLY A 356 28.61 38.51 2.94
CA GLY A 356 29.98 39.01 2.83
C GLY A 356 31.06 38.06 3.34
N ASN A 357 30.73 36.89 3.84
CA ASN A 357 31.65 35.85 4.24
C ASN A 357 31.79 34.78 3.18
N VAL A 358 33.01 34.34 2.92
CA VAL A 358 33.27 33.17 2.03
C VAL A 358 33.31 31.92 2.88
N TYR A 359 32.37 31.01 2.63
CA TYR A 359 32.27 29.74 3.37
C TYR A 359 33.03 28.61 2.70
N PHE A 360 33.11 28.65 1.37
CA PHE A 360 33.77 27.61 0.58
C PHE A 360 34.47 28.25 -0.62
N THR A 361 35.64 27.75 -0.94
CA THR A 361 36.37 28.04 -2.17
C THR A 361 36.84 26.69 -2.74
N PRO A 362 36.61 26.42 -4.03
CA PRO A 362 37.09 25.21 -4.68
C PRO A 362 38.60 25.02 -4.47
N ASP A 363 38.99 23.77 -4.19
CA ASP A 363 40.39 23.39 -3.95
C ASP A 363 40.93 22.61 -5.17
N PRO A 364 41.79 23.23 -6.01
CA PRO A 364 42.33 22.55 -7.18
C PRO A 364 43.13 21.28 -6.86
N SER A 365 43.68 21.17 -5.64
CA SER A 365 44.40 19.94 -5.23
C SER A 365 43.51 18.75 -5.04
N LYS A 366 42.19 18.98 -4.87
CA LYS A 366 41.12 17.97 -4.82
C LYS A 366 40.44 17.75 -6.18
N GLY A 367 40.90 18.41 -7.25
CA GLY A 367 40.26 18.41 -8.55
C GLY A 367 39.03 19.32 -8.64
N GLN A 368 38.85 20.25 -7.72
CA GLN A 368 37.75 21.20 -7.72
C GLN A 368 38.22 22.48 -8.44
N ILE A 369 37.92 22.57 -9.73
CA ILE A 369 38.32 23.69 -10.59
C ILE A 369 37.15 24.65 -10.74
N GLU A 370 37.34 25.94 -10.36
CA GLU A 370 36.31 26.97 -10.49
C GLU A 370 35.73 27.01 -11.92
N GLY A 371 34.40 26.92 -12.04
CA GLY A 371 33.69 26.90 -13.32
C GLY A 371 33.59 25.55 -14.01
N GLU A 372 34.30 24.51 -13.58
CA GLU A 372 34.14 23.16 -14.10
C GLU A 372 32.98 22.45 -13.43
N LEU A 373 32.35 21.49 -14.16
CA LEU A 373 31.24 20.71 -13.65
C LEU A 373 31.63 19.89 -12.40
N LYS A 374 30.76 19.89 -11.39
CA LYS A 374 30.92 19.02 -10.22
C LYS A 374 30.71 17.55 -10.56
N PHE A 375 29.75 17.26 -11.46
CA PHE A 375 29.42 15.92 -11.95
C PHE A 375 28.78 16.00 -13.33
N GLN A 376 28.67 14.88 -14.02
CA GLN A 376 28.08 14.74 -15.35
C GLN A 376 26.71 14.03 -15.29
N HIS A 377 26.01 14.01 -16.44
CA HIS A 377 24.80 13.22 -16.58
C HIS A 377 25.09 11.73 -16.28
N GLY A 378 24.26 11.11 -15.45
CA GLY A 378 24.42 9.73 -15.00
C GLY A 378 25.25 9.54 -13.73
N ASP A 379 26.01 10.55 -13.31
CA ASP A 379 26.74 10.52 -12.04
C ASP A 379 25.79 10.74 -10.85
N THR A 380 26.25 10.46 -9.64
CA THR A 380 25.50 10.75 -8.41
C THR A 380 25.20 12.25 -8.31
N ALA A 381 23.91 12.60 -8.27
CA ALA A 381 23.42 13.96 -8.07
C ALA A 381 22.98 14.22 -6.63
N ILE A 382 22.36 13.23 -5.98
CA ILE A 382 21.91 13.30 -4.58
C ILE A 382 22.37 12.06 -3.85
N TYR A 383 22.88 12.24 -2.64
CA TYR A 383 23.20 11.16 -1.73
C TYR A 383 22.65 11.43 -0.33
N TYR A 384 21.69 10.62 0.08
CA TYR A 384 21.21 10.55 1.46
C TYR A 384 22.04 9.54 2.25
N THR A 385 22.34 9.84 3.51
CA THR A 385 23.05 8.90 4.39
C THR A 385 22.56 9.02 5.83
N MET A 386 22.74 7.96 6.59
CA MET A 386 22.48 7.96 8.03
C MET A 386 23.68 8.44 8.86
N GLN A 387 24.77 8.83 8.21
CA GLN A 387 25.92 9.43 8.91
C GLN A 387 25.49 10.69 9.65
N GLU A 388 25.88 10.77 10.91
CA GLU A 388 25.78 11.99 11.71
C GLU A 388 27.10 12.76 11.64
N THR A 389 27.01 14.06 11.39
CA THR A 389 28.17 14.97 11.32
C THR A 389 28.40 15.70 12.62
N GLY A 390 27.43 15.74 13.51
CA GLY A 390 27.41 16.54 14.72
C GLY A 390 27.23 18.04 14.48
N LEU A 391 26.93 18.44 13.22
CA LEU A 391 26.75 19.85 12.85
C LEU A 391 25.25 20.19 12.83
N ALA A 392 24.90 21.40 13.23
CA ALA A 392 23.53 21.88 13.07
C ALA A 392 23.20 22.02 11.57
N SER A 393 22.02 21.59 11.16
CA SER A 393 21.59 21.57 9.74
C SER A 393 21.64 22.93 9.04
N ASN A 394 21.51 24.02 9.80
CA ASN A 394 21.56 25.40 9.31
C ASN A 394 22.88 26.12 9.58
N SER A 395 23.92 25.43 10.09
CA SER A 395 25.21 26.03 10.42
C SER A 395 26.04 26.31 9.16
N ASP A 396 27.01 27.23 9.31
CA ASP A 396 27.96 27.54 8.24
C ASP A 396 28.93 26.40 7.98
N GLU A 397 29.26 25.63 9.02
CA GLU A 397 30.07 24.42 8.91
C GLU A 397 29.36 23.35 8.08
N MET A 398 28.06 23.19 8.25
CA MET A 398 27.23 22.27 7.42
C MET A 398 27.20 22.75 5.96
N ARG A 399 27.02 24.05 5.71
CA ARG A 399 27.04 24.61 4.35
C ARG A 399 28.40 24.37 3.68
N LYS A 400 29.50 24.61 4.41
CA LYS A 400 30.86 24.37 3.95
C LYS A 400 31.09 22.88 3.64
N LEU A 401 30.69 21.99 4.56
CA LEU A 401 30.81 20.54 4.36
C LEU A 401 30.09 20.11 3.07
N ARG A 402 28.85 20.53 2.89
CA ARG A 402 28.04 20.15 1.72
C ARG A 402 28.60 20.75 0.42
N ALA A 403 29.20 21.95 0.44
CA ALA A 403 29.82 22.56 -0.73
C ALA A 403 31.03 21.79 -1.24
N ASP A 404 31.77 21.10 -0.34
CA ASP A 404 32.97 20.30 -0.65
C ASP A 404 32.63 18.96 -1.37
N TYR A 405 31.35 18.50 -1.33
CA TYR A 405 30.94 17.31 -2.06
C TYR A 405 30.63 17.61 -3.54
N THR A 406 30.88 16.63 -4.40
CA THR A 406 30.51 16.72 -5.83
C THR A 406 29.01 16.73 -6.05
N TYR A 407 28.22 16.09 -5.18
CA TYR A 407 26.77 15.91 -5.24
C TYR A 407 26.04 16.62 -4.09
N SER A 408 24.73 16.73 -4.17
CA SER A 408 23.89 17.18 -3.06
C SER A 408 23.94 16.16 -1.92
N TYR A 409 24.74 16.44 -0.90
CA TYR A 409 24.96 15.58 0.26
C TYR A 409 23.92 15.86 1.34
N PHE A 410 23.22 14.82 1.79
CA PHE A 410 22.21 14.87 2.84
C PHE A 410 22.57 13.93 4.00
N PRO A 411 23.41 14.35 4.96
CA PRO A 411 23.65 13.61 6.20
C PRO A 411 22.39 13.59 7.07
N ARG A 412 22.39 12.78 8.15
CA ARG A 412 21.21 12.54 8.98
C ARG A 412 20.53 13.82 9.48
N GLU A 413 21.28 14.84 9.87
CA GLU A 413 20.78 16.12 10.37
C GLU A 413 20.05 16.95 9.30
N MET A 414 20.30 16.67 8.02
CA MET A 414 19.65 17.34 6.89
C MET A 414 18.34 16.67 6.48
N HIS A 415 18.02 15.49 7.03
CA HIS A 415 16.73 14.84 6.77
C HIS A 415 15.59 15.67 7.38
N SER A 416 14.59 15.92 6.58
CA SER A 416 13.45 16.77 6.93
C SER A 416 12.17 16.22 6.28
N ILE A 417 11.02 16.87 6.51
CA ILE A 417 9.76 16.52 5.83
C ILE A 417 9.77 16.84 4.33
N ARG A 418 10.79 17.55 3.85
CA ARG A 418 10.99 17.91 2.43
C ARG A 418 12.05 17.05 1.76
N TYR A 419 13.16 16.80 2.44
CA TYR A 419 14.30 16.05 1.94
C TYR A 419 14.54 14.83 2.83
N PHE A 420 14.25 13.65 2.32
CA PHE A 420 14.33 12.39 3.04
C PHE A 420 14.55 11.22 2.08
N PRO A 421 15.10 10.09 2.50
CA PRO A 421 15.16 8.90 1.68
C PRO A 421 13.74 8.43 1.31
N SER A 422 13.40 8.48 0.01
CA SER A 422 12.08 8.13 -0.51
C SER A 422 11.79 6.63 -0.35
N LEU A 423 10.57 6.27 0.05
CA LEU A 423 10.14 4.87 0.11
C LEU A 423 9.89 4.35 -1.32
N VAL A 424 10.65 3.35 -1.76
CA VAL A 424 10.64 2.85 -3.15
C VAL A 424 9.58 1.79 -3.44
N LYS A 425 8.98 1.19 -2.41
CA LYS A 425 8.05 0.06 -2.53
C LYS A 425 6.86 0.32 -3.47
N TYR A 426 6.47 1.56 -3.61
CA TYR A 426 5.27 1.96 -4.35
C TYR A 426 5.57 2.66 -5.68
N LEU A 427 6.85 2.82 -6.04
CA LEU A 427 7.21 3.41 -7.35
C LEU A 427 6.59 2.59 -8.50
N ASP A 428 6.02 3.31 -9.47
CA ASP A 428 5.40 2.72 -10.65
C ASP A 428 6.00 3.33 -11.94
N PRO A 429 7.11 2.77 -12.44
CA PRO A 429 7.71 3.21 -13.70
C PRO A 429 6.97 2.70 -14.94
N SER A 430 5.89 1.92 -14.81
CA SER A 430 5.10 1.43 -15.93
C SER A 430 4.07 2.45 -16.47
N ARG A 431 3.95 3.62 -15.83
CA ARG A 431 3.04 4.67 -16.25
C ARG A 431 3.39 5.22 -17.64
N PRO A 432 2.40 5.65 -18.45
CA PRO A 432 2.66 6.16 -19.80
C PRO A 432 3.39 7.51 -19.83
N SER A 433 3.36 8.28 -18.74
CA SER A 433 4.06 9.57 -18.62
C SER A 433 4.32 9.92 -17.16
N VAL A 434 5.24 10.85 -16.94
CA VAL A 434 5.55 11.38 -15.60
C VAL A 434 4.38 12.15 -14.97
N SER A 435 3.50 12.72 -15.78
CA SER A 435 2.32 13.45 -15.33
C SER A 435 1.12 12.54 -15.02
N GLU A 436 1.13 11.28 -15.49
CA GLU A 436 0.06 10.33 -15.18
C GLU A 436 0.07 9.97 -13.70
N GLU A 437 -1.06 10.18 -13.05
CA GLU A 437 -1.25 9.89 -11.62
C GLU A 437 -1.80 8.49 -11.37
N LYS A 438 -2.53 7.94 -12.36
CA LYS A 438 -3.21 6.64 -12.25
C LYS A 438 -2.26 5.51 -12.58
N GLY A 439 -1.52 5.04 -11.59
CA GLY A 439 -0.67 3.86 -11.74
C GLY A 439 -1.49 2.57 -11.86
N SER A 440 -0.82 1.52 -12.32
CA SER A 440 -1.38 0.17 -12.51
C SER A 440 -0.77 -0.88 -11.59
N ARG A 441 0.11 -0.47 -10.68
CA ARG A 441 0.73 -1.37 -9.71
C ARG A 441 -0.33 -2.02 -8.83
N GLU A 442 -0.26 -3.35 -8.67
CA GLU A 442 -1.05 -4.07 -7.67
C GLU A 442 -0.73 -3.59 -6.25
N TRP A 443 -1.71 -3.68 -5.38
CA TRP A 443 -1.51 -3.46 -3.95
C TRP A 443 -1.54 -4.79 -3.20
N VAL A 444 -0.38 -5.25 -2.77
CA VAL A 444 -0.26 -6.49 -1.99
C VAL A 444 -0.83 -6.27 -0.59
N ARG A 445 -2.00 -6.82 -0.35
CA ARG A 445 -2.73 -6.66 0.92
C ARG A 445 -2.39 -7.72 1.96
N MET A 446 -2.10 -8.92 1.50
CA MET A 446 -1.72 -10.05 2.34
C MET A 446 -0.52 -10.76 1.71
N ARG A 447 0.49 -11.07 2.49
CA ARG A 447 1.69 -11.74 2.00
C ARG A 447 2.17 -12.79 2.99
N LEU A 448 2.86 -13.81 2.50
CA LEU A 448 3.36 -14.92 3.30
C LEU A 448 4.25 -14.45 4.46
N GLY A 449 5.05 -13.40 4.26
CA GLY A 449 5.85 -12.81 5.34
C GLY A 449 5.01 -12.35 6.53
N GLU A 450 3.84 -11.76 6.29
CA GLU A 450 2.88 -11.40 7.34
C GLU A 450 2.29 -12.66 8.01
N THR A 451 1.99 -13.71 7.23
CA THR A 451 1.47 -14.97 7.78
C THR A 451 2.42 -15.58 8.82
N TYR A 452 3.73 -15.57 8.54
CA TYR A 452 4.74 -16.01 9.52
C TYR A 452 4.73 -15.15 10.79
N LEU A 453 4.55 -13.83 10.66
CA LEU A 453 4.51 -12.93 11.82
C LEU A 453 3.22 -13.13 12.65
N LEU A 454 2.07 -13.38 12.00
CA LEU A 454 0.82 -13.75 12.70
C LEU A 454 1.00 -15.05 13.52
N ALA A 455 1.64 -16.05 12.91
CA ALA A 455 1.94 -17.30 13.60
C ALA A 455 2.91 -17.10 14.78
N ALA A 456 3.97 -16.31 14.57
CA ALA A 456 4.94 -15.99 15.62
C ALA A 456 4.30 -15.26 16.81
N GLU A 457 3.46 -14.26 16.55
CA GLU A 457 2.77 -13.52 17.60
C GLU A 457 1.81 -14.44 18.38
N ALA A 458 1.05 -15.29 17.68
CA ALA A 458 0.13 -16.21 18.33
C ALA A 458 0.86 -17.24 19.20
N ALA A 459 1.99 -17.80 18.72
CA ALA A 459 2.83 -18.70 19.50
C ALA A 459 3.40 -18.01 20.75
N GLY A 460 3.96 -16.81 20.59
CA GLY A 460 4.48 -16.01 21.70
C GLY A 460 3.42 -15.68 22.76
N ARG A 461 2.19 -15.30 22.32
CA ARG A 461 1.06 -15.03 23.24
C ARG A 461 0.58 -16.29 24.01
N LYS A 462 0.83 -17.47 23.45
CA LYS A 462 0.61 -18.75 24.15
C LYS A 462 1.75 -19.14 25.07
N GLY A 463 2.88 -18.45 25.06
CA GLY A 463 4.07 -18.75 25.83
C GLY A 463 5.00 -19.78 25.14
N ASP A 464 4.73 -20.15 23.89
CA ASP A 464 5.59 -21.03 23.08
C ASP A 464 6.62 -20.16 22.33
N PHE A 465 7.65 -19.74 23.07
CA PHE A 465 8.65 -18.81 22.54
C PHE A 465 9.59 -19.48 21.54
N ASP A 466 9.86 -20.78 21.68
CA ASP A 466 10.68 -21.53 20.72
C ASP A 466 10.01 -21.55 19.34
N LYS A 467 8.71 -21.87 19.30
CA LYS A 467 7.92 -21.85 18.07
C LYS A 467 7.82 -20.44 17.48
N ALA A 468 7.65 -19.41 18.33
CA ALA A 468 7.65 -18.03 17.91
C ALA A 468 8.99 -17.65 17.26
N ALA A 469 10.10 -18.04 17.85
CA ALA A 469 11.45 -17.80 17.31
C ALA A 469 11.66 -18.53 15.96
N GLU A 470 11.18 -19.77 15.81
CA GLU A 470 11.22 -20.50 14.53
C GLU A 470 10.57 -19.68 13.42
N TYR A 471 9.34 -19.18 13.61
CA TYR A 471 8.64 -18.37 12.60
C TYR A 471 9.33 -17.04 12.32
N ILE A 472 9.79 -16.32 13.35
CA ILE A 472 10.51 -15.05 13.21
C ILE A 472 11.82 -15.27 12.44
N ASN A 473 12.54 -16.35 12.72
CA ASN A 473 13.83 -16.63 12.09
C ASN A 473 13.72 -16.90 10.58
N VAL A 474 12.59 -17.42 10.10
CA VAL A 474 12.31 -17.51 8.65
C VAL A 474 12.34 -16.11 8.01
N ILE A 475 11.68 -15.14 8.65
CA ILE A 475 11.64 -13.76 8.15
C ILE A 475 12.99 -13.06 8.31
N ARG A 476 13.68 -13.27 9.44
CA ARG A 476 15.01 -12.68 9.69
C ARG A 476 16.07 -13.22 8.75
N LYS A 477 16.00 -14.49 8.36
CA LYS A 477 16.89 -15.05 7.34
C LYS A 477 16.77 -14.32 6.01
N ARG A 478 15.55 -14.03 5.56
CA ARG A 478 15.31 -13.25 4.35
C ARG A 478 15.66 -11.76 4.52
N ALA A 479 15.52 -11.21 5.73
CA ALA A 479 15.86 -9.82 6.04
C ALA A 479 17.37 -9.57 6.05
N ALA A 480 18.15 -10.54 6.42
CA ALA A 480 19.61 -10.47 6.41
C ALA A 480 20.17 -10.20 5.00
N TRP A 481 21.38 -9.68 4.93
CA TRP A 481 22.18 -9.76 3.71
C TRP A 481 22.45 -11.22 3.40
N ALA A 482 22.23 -11.63 2.15
CA ALA A 482 22.47 -13.00 1.73
C ALA A 482 23.96 -13.25 1.51
N GLU A 483 24.38 -14.53 1.55
CA GLU A 483 25.74 -14.91 1.17
C GLU A 483 25.98 -14.56 -0.30
N GLY A 484 27.09 -13.90 -0.59
CA GLY A 484 27.45 -13.41 -1.92
C GLY A 484 26.81 -12.05 -2.30
N GLU A 485 25.92 -11.50 -1.48
CA GLU A 485 25.28 -10.22 -1.74
C GLU A 485 26.19 -9.03 -1.38
N GLN A 486 26.26 -8.04 -2.29
CA GLN A 486 27.00 -6.82 -2.02
C GLN A 486 26.21 -5.93 -1.06
N LYS A 487 26.80 -5.60 0.07
CA LYS A 487 26.22 -4.71 1.09
C LYS A 487 26.24 -3.25 0.62
N ASP A 488 25.29 -2.45 1.11
CA ASP A 488 25.29 -1.01 0.86
C ASP A 488 26.56 -0.36 1.45
N GLN A 489 27.13 0.59 0.70
CA GLN A 489 28.37 1.26 1.11
C GLN A 489 28.27 2.01 2.46
N GLN A 490 27.07 2.44 2.88
CA GLN A 490 26.87 3.10 4.15
C GLN A 490 27.26 2.20 5.34
N ILE A 491 27.12 0.88 5.20
CA ILE A 491 27.46 -0.08 6.26
C ILE A 491 28.92 0.01 6.67
N TRP A 492 29.84 0.01 5.69
CA TRP A 492 31.28 0.05 6.00
C TRP A 492 31.86 1.45 6.06
N LEU A 493 31.23 2.42 5.41
CA LEU A 493 31.71 3.79 5.45
C LEU A 493 31.25 4.53 6.71
N PHE A 494 30.03 4.31 7.16
CA PHE A 494 29.39 5.15 8.17
C PHE A 494 28.86 4.39 9.37
N GLU A 495 28.45 3.14 9.20
CA GLU A 495 27.82 2.35 10.29
C GLU A 495 28.85 1.49 11.07
N GLY A 496 30.11 1.49 10.68
CA GLY A 496 31.16 0.73 11.35
C GLY A 496 31.16 -0.77 11.02
N GLY A 497 30.49 -1.17 9.95
CA GLY A 497 30.43 -2.55 9.47
C GLY A 497 31.62 -2.95 8.61
N VAL A 498 31.47 -4.05 7.89
CA VAL A 498 32.53 -4.66 7.07
C VAL A 498 32.12 -4.72 5.61
N ASN A 499 33.01 -4.30 4.72
CA ASN A 499 32.83 -4.46 3.27
C ASN A 499 33.17 -5.90 2.86
N ASP A 500 32.23 -6.81 3.07
CA ASP A 500 32.32 -8.20 2.62
C ASP A 500 30.95 -8.67 2.07
N THR A 501 30.92 -9.90 1.54
CA THR A 501 29.71 -10.49 0.98
C THR A 501 29.16 -11.64 1.84
N LYS A 502 29.51 -11.67 3.13
CA LYS A 502 29.04 -12.71 4.05
C LYS A 502 27.61 -12.43 4.48
N SER A 503 26.85 -13.50 4.69
CA SER A 503 25.53 -13.40 5.29
C SER A 503 25.56 -12.80 6.68
N THR A 504 24.55 -11.97 7.00
CA THR A 504 24.37 -11.36 8.34
C THR A 504 23.31 -12.08 9.17
N TYR A 505 22.81 -13.23 8.72
CA TYR A 505 21.72 -13.93 9.39
C TYR A 505 22.04 -14.31 10.84
N ASP A 506 23.27 -14.73 11.12
CA ASP A 506 23.67 -15.15 12.47
C ASP A 506 23.59 -14.03 13.51
N ALA A 507 23.69 -12.77 13.08
CA ALA A 507 23.50 -11.60 13.94
C ALA A 507 22.02 -11.25 14.16
N LEU A 508 21.13 -11.61 13.21
CA LEU A 508 19.71 -11.28 13.27
C LEU A 508 18.84 -12.37 13.92
N LYS A 509 19.26 -13.63 13.89
CA LYS A 509 18.45 -14.73 14.44
C LYS A 509 18.23 -14.59 15.96
N VAL A 510 17.06 -15.01 16.44
CA VAL A 510 16.71 -15.09 17.87
C VAL A 510 16.61 -16.52 18.34
#